data_9a0082e0b06c9e1088ea6de4cc7edf1b
#
_entry.id   9a0082e0b06c9e1088ea6de4cc7edf1b
#
_cell.length_a   1.000
_cell.length_b   1.000
_cell.length_c   1.000
_cell.angle_alpha   90.00
_cell.angle_beta   90.00
_cell.angle_gamma   90.00
#
_symmetry.space_group_name_H-M   'P 1'
#
loop_
_entity.id
_entity.type
_entity.pdbx_description
1 polymer ?
#
loop_
_entity_poly.entity_id
_entity_poly.type
_entity_poly.pdbx_seq_one_letter_code
_entity_poly.pdbx_strand_id
1 'polypeptide(L)'
;KTALPTDATTALSDSFKCLGYISEDGVSQEIETDLEDIKAWGGDTVLNPQTSRSEKFTQTFIEQNAEVLKQVYGESNVTVGENGQITVLHNGLEKFEYVYVIETLLTGNRVNRLVIPRGKVIEVGEVVRKDDEAIGYETTISALLYSAGNTAYEHFAEVV
;
A
#
# COMPACT_ATOMS: atom_id res chain seq x y z
N LYS A 1 -17.00 9.69 1.04
CA LYS A 1 -16.12 8.69 1.69
C LYS A 1 -16.44 7.34 1.07
N THR A 2 -15.48 6.71 0.45
CA THR A 2 -15.62 5.33 -0.04
C THR A 2 -15.87 4.40 1.16
N ALA A 3 -16.90 3.56 1.08
CA ALA A 3 -17.13 2.55 2.09
C ALA A 3 -15.99 1.52 2.05
N LEU A 4 -15.45 1.18 3.21
CA LEU A 4 -14.42 0.15 3.30
C LEU A 4 -15.04 -1.23 3.05
N PRO A 5 -14.36 -2.12 2.32
CA PRO A 5 -14.74 -3.53 2.27
C PRO A 5 -14.72 -4.15 3.66
N THR A 6 -15.72 -4.97 3.96
CA THR A 6 -15.89 -5.64 5.27
C THR A 6 -15.80 -7.15 5.19
N ASP A 7 -15.55 -7.69 4.01
CA ASP A 7 -15.37 -9.12 3.73
C ASP A 7 -14.44 -9.34 2.54
N ALA A 8 -14.09 -10.59 2.25
CA ALA A 8 -13.18 -10.97 1.19
C ALA A 8 -13.85 -11.32 -0.15
N THR A 9 -15.19 -11.38 -0.22
CA THR A 9 -15.91 -11.94 -1.37
C THR A 9 -16.85 -10.95 -2.07
N THR A 10 -17.38 -9.96 -1.35
CA THR A 10 -18.25 -8.95 -1.95
C THR A 10 -17.47 -8.09 -2.96
N ALA A 11 -18.06 -7.86 -4.12
CA ALA A 11 -17.44 -7.02 -5.14
C ALA A 11 -17.13 -5.61 -4.62
N LEU A 12 -15.96 -5.10 -4.99
CA LEU A 12 -15.57 -3.73 -4.66
C LEU A 12 -16.47 -2.73 -5.40
N SER A 13 -16.69 -1.56 -4.80
CA SER A 13 -17.46 -0.50 -5.45
C SER A 13 -16.68 0.09 -6.64
N ASP A 14 -17.38 0.69 -7.60
CA ASP A 14 -16.80 1.33 -8.80
C ASP A 14 -15.85 2.51 -8.48
N SER A 15 -15.83 2.96 -7.24
CA SER A 15 -14.90 3.99 -6.77
C SER A 15 -13.47 3.48 -6.61
N PHE A 16 -13.28 2.16 -6.49
CA PHE A 16 -11.95 1.56 -6.52
C PHE A 16 -11.45 1.45 -7.96
N LYS A 17 -10.19 1.80 -8.17
CA LYS A 17 -9.52 1.69 -9.45
C LYS A 17 -8.46 0.60 -9.39
N CYS A 18 -8.46 -0.27 -10.39
CA CYS A 18 -7.45 -1.31 -10.48
C CYS A 18 -6.10 -0.68 -10.88
N LEU A 19 -5.06 -1.01 -10.14
CA LEU A 19 -3.70 -0.56 -10.43
C LEU A 19 -2.98 -1.50 -11.41
N GLY A 20 -3.60 -2.62 -11.77
CA GLY A 20 -3.03 -3.60 -12.69
C GLY A 20 -2.14 -4.62 -11.98
N TYR A 21 -1.21 -5.19 -12.74
CA TYR A 21 -0.33 -6.23 -12.24
C TYR A 21 0.84 -5.67 -11.43
N ILE A 22 1.25 -6.45 -10.44
CA ILE A 22 2.49 -6.26 -9.69
C ILE A 22 3.51 -7.34 -10.10
N SER A 23 4.78 -7.15 -9.72
CA SER A 23 5.84 -8.12 -9.99
C SER A 23 5.58 -9.47 -9.29
N GLU A 24 6.29 -10.50 -9.73
CA GLU A 24 6.21 -11.85 -9.14
C GLU A 24 6.64 -11.91 -7.67
N ASP A 25 7.36 -10.90 -7.18
CA ASP A 25 7.74 -10.79 -5.77
C ASP A 25 6.55 -10.53 -4.84
N GLY A 26 5.41 -10.10 -5.41
CA GLY A 26 4.17 -9.85 -4.68
C GLY A 26 4.21 -8.59 -3.82
N VAL A 27 3.59 -8.66 -2.65
CA VAL A 27 3.53 -7.57 -1.67
C VAL A 27 4.21 -8.02 -0.39
N SER A 28 5.21 -7.28 0.07
CA SER A 28 5.82 -7.48 1.38
C SER A 28 5.21 -6.56 2.41
N GLN A 29 4.99 -7.07 3.62
CA GLN A 29 4.50 -6.34 4.77
C GLN A 29 5.59 -6.29 5.83
N GLU A 30 5.86 -5.10 6.34
CA GLU A 30 6.79 -4.84 7.43
C GLU A 30 6.06 -4.16 8.58
N ILE A 31 6.22 -4.71 9.79
CA ILE A 31 5.70 -4.14 11.02
C ILE A 31 6.89 -3.89 11.93
N GLU A 32 7.13 -2.62 12.23
CA GLU A 32 8.18 -2.20 13.17
C GLU A 32 7.53 -1.71 14.46
N THR A 33 8.09 -2.09 15.57
CA THR A 33 7.64 -1.69 16.91
C THR A 33 8.84 -1.24 17.71
N ASP A 34 8.83 -0.01 18.18
CA ASP A 34 9.86 0.51 19.08
C ASP A 34 9.41 0.36 20.53
N LEU A 35 10.34 -0.07 21.35
CA LEU A 35 10.18 -0.26 22.78
C LEU A 35 11.22 0.60 23.53
N GLU A 36 10.84 1.14 24.66
CA GLU A 36 11.76 1.91 25.51
C GLU A 36 11.96 1.19 26.84
N ASP A 37 13.23 0.93 27.18
CA ASP A 37 13.58 0.31 28.45
C ASP A 37 13.60 1.36 29.58
N ILE A 38 12.71 1.24 30.54
CA ILE A 38 12.75 2.01 31.79
C ILE A 38 13.50 1.19 32.83
N LYS A 39 14.63 1.72 33.30
CA LYS A 39 15.49 1.04 34.25
C LYS A 39 15.30 1.55 35.67
N ALA A 40 15.35 0.63 36.63
CA ALA A 40 15.42 0.93 38.05
C ALA A 40 16.82 1.41 38.43
N TRP A 41 16.91 1.98 39.62
CA TRP A 41 18.24 2.29 40.23
C TRP A 41 18.99 0.95 40.47
N GLY A 42 20.10 0.80 39.78
CA GLY A 42 20.87 -0.47 39.78
C GLY A 42 20.98 -1.10 38.39
N GLY A 43 20.18 -0.62 37.41
CA GLY A 43 20.34 -0.95 36.00
C GLY A 43 19.38 -2.02 35.45
N ASP A 44 18.56 -2.59 36.31
CA ASP A 44 17.54 -3.58 35.89
C ASP A 44 16.40 -2.92 35.12
N THR A 45 16.02 -3.49 33.96
CA THR A 45 14.83 -3.07 33.20
C THR A 45 13.58 -3.48 33.96
N VAL A 46 12.76 -2.50 34.39
CA VAL A 46 11.52 -2.72 35.15
C VAL A 46 10.27 -2.55 34.31
N LEU A 47 10.33 -1.81 33.21
CA LEU A 47 9.24 -1.61 32.24
C LEU A 47 9.83 -1.52 30.84
N ASN A 48 9.03 -1.97 29.88
CA ASN A 48 9.38 -1.90 28.45
C ASN A 48 8.14 -1.50 27.63
N PRO A 49 7.66 -0.23 27.79
CA PRO A 49 6.51 0.24 27.04
C PRO A 49 6.81 0.40 25.55
N GLN A 50 5.81 0.13 24.72
CA GLN A 50 5.86 0.43 23.30
C GLN A 50 5.72 1.93 23.07
N THR A 51 6.69 2.51 22.37
CA THR A 51 6.73 3.94 22.05
C THR A 51 6.23 4.27 20.66
N SER A 52 6.44 3.39 19.70
CA SER A 52 5.92 3.54 18.35
C SER A 52 5.54 2.21 17.72
N ARG A 53 4.71 2.27 16.67
CA ARG A 53 4.43 1.18 15.75
C ARG A 53 4.24 1.76 14.36
N SER A 54 4.93 1.20 13.38
CA SER A 54 4.72 1.50 11.97
C SER A 54 4.40 0.22 11.20
N GLU A 55 3.63 0.38 10.14
CA GLU A 55 3.29 -0.71 9.23
C GLU A 55 3.39 -0.22 7.80
N LYS A 56 4.15 -0.94 6.99
CA LYS A 56 4.48 -0.58 5.62
C LYS A 56 4.21 -1.77 4.70
N PHE A 57 3.82 -1.47 3.48
CA PHE A 57 3.59 -2.44 2.41
C PHE A 57 4.39 -2.02 1.19
N THR A 58 5.25 -2.91 0.71
CA THR A 58 6.10 -2.65 -0.45
C THR A 58 5.74 -3.60 -1.59
N GLN A 59 5.54 -3.07 -2.77
CA GLN A 59 5.25 -3.80 -4.01
C GLN A 59 5.85 -3.06 -5.21
N THR A 60 6.01 -3.79 -6.30
CA THR A 60 6.47 -3.23 -7.58
C THR A 60 5.34 -3.30 -8.60
N PHE A 61 4.80 -2.15 -9.00
CA PHE A 61 3.87 -2.07 -10.13
C PHE A 61 4.63 -2.23 -11.45
N ILE A 62 4.10 -3.04 -12.36
CA ILE A 62 4.72 -3.31 -13.66
C ILE A 62 3.90 -2.76 -14.84
N GLU A 63 2.81 -2.07 -14.56
CA GLU A 63 2.00 -1.38 -15.55
C GLU A 63 2.20 0.13 -15.54
N GLN A 64 2.13 0.75 -16.72
CA GLN A 64 2.27 2.20 -16.92
C GLN A 64 0.90 2.85 -17.17
N ASN A 65 -0.14 2.39 -16.50
CA ASN A 65 -1.44 3.02 -16.58
C ASN A 65 -1.52 4.32 -15.74
N ALA A 66 -2.51 5.16 -16.02
CA ALA A 66 -2.64 6.45 -15.38
C ALA A 66 -2.79 6.33 -13.84
N GLU A 67 -3.47 5.30 -13.36
CA GLU A 67 -3.71 5.11 -11.93
C GLU A 67 -2.42 4.75 -11.17
N VAL A 68 -1.58 3.87 -11.74
CA VAL A 68 -0.24 3.59 -11.20
C VAL A 68 0.62 4.85 -11.18
N LEU A 69 0.66 5.60 -12.28
CA LEU A 69 1.46 6.81 -12.37
C LEU A 69 1.01 7.88 -11.36
N LYS A 70 -0.29 7.99 -11.08
CA LYS A 70 -0.82 8.85 -10.01
C LYS A 70 -0.31 8.43 -8.62
N GLN A 71 -0.18 7.13 -8.34
CA GLN A 71 0.38 6.64 -7.08
C GLN A 71 1.87 6.99 -6.96
N VAL A 72 2.61 6.80 -8.05
CA VAL A 72 4.07 7.02 -8.09
C VAL A 72 4.42 8.51 -8.02
N TYR A 73 3.77 9.34 -8.83
CA TYR A 73 4.14 10.75 -9.04
C TYR A 73 3.19 11.76 -8.40
N GLY A 74 2.03 11.30 -7.90
CA GLY A 74 0.97 12.14 -7.34
C GLY A 74 -0.13 12.45 -8.36
N GLU A 75 -1.37 12.48 -7.89
CA GLU A 75 -2.57 12.62 -8.74
C GLU A 75 -2.56 13.91 -9.56
N SER A 76 -2.17 15.04 -8.97
CA SER A 76 -2.12 16.35 -9.64
C SER A 76 -1.05 16.42 -10.74
N ASN A 77 -0.12 15.48 -10.78
CA ASN A 77 1.01 15.46 -11.70
C ASN A 77 0.77 14.61 -12.95
N VAL A 78 -0.36 13.89 -13.00
CA VAL A 78 -0.69 12.99 -14.11
C VAL A 78 -1.91 13.50 -14.83
N THR A 79 -1.75 13.81 -16.11
CA THR A 79 -2.84 14.26 -16.99
C THR A 79 -3.03 13.24 -18.10
N VAL A 80 -4.28 12.80 -18.28
CA VAL A 80 -4.68 11.94 -19.38
C VAL A 80 -5.30 12.80 -20.46
N GLY A 81 -4.65 12.85 -21.61
CA GLY A 81 -5.12 13.57 -22.79
C GLY A 81 -5.96 12.71 -23.73
N GLU A 82 -6.29 13.27 -24.87
CA GLU A 82 -7.00 12.56 -25.94
C GLU A 82 -6.15 11.41 -26.48
N ASN A 83 -6.81 10.37 -26.99
CA ASN A 83 -6.17 9.18 -27.54
C ASN A 83 -5.26 8.38 -26.58
N GLY A 84 -5.52 8.49 -25.25
CA GLY A 84 -4.77 7.72 -24.25
C GLY A 84 -3.36 8.28 -23.95
N GLN A 85 -3.03 9.48 -24.43
CA GLN A 85 -1.78 10.14 -24.08
C GLN A 85 -1.72 10.43 -22.59
N ILE A 86 -0.66 10.05 -21.92
CA ILE A 86 -0.43 10.36 -20.50
C ILE A 86 0.77 11.27 -20.39
N THR A 87 0.59 12.40 -19.71
CA THR A 87 1.68 13.34 -19.39
C THR A 87 1.90 13.32 -17.89
N VAL A 88 3.14 13.16 -17.46
CA VAL A 88 3.55 13.13 -16.06
C VAL A 88 4.51 14.26 -15.77
N LEU A 89 4.21 15.06 -14.75
CA LEU A 89 5.08 16.11 -14.23
C LEU A 89 5.85 15.59 -13.03
N HIS A 90 7.15 15.80 -13.00
CA HIS A 90 8.01 15.45 -11.87
C HIS A 90 8.23 16.68 -11.00
N ASN A 91 7.72 16.68 -9.78
CA ASN A 91 7.90 17.74 -8.80
C ASN A 91 7.82 17.19 -7.37
N GLY A 92 8.03 18.03 -6.38
CA GLY A 92 8.02 17.69 -4.97
C GLY A 92 6.68 17.89 -4.27
N LEU A 93 5.55 17.87 -4.99
CA LEU A 93 4.22 17.96 -4.37
C LEU A 93 3.92 16.74 -3.51
N GLU A 94 3.23 16.99 -2.41
CA GLU A 94 2.82 15.95 -1.47
C GLU A 94 1.81 14.99 -2.11
N LYS A 95 1.99 13.68 -1.88
CA LYS A 95 1.07 12.65 -2.34
C LYS A 95 -0.14 12.55 -1.43
N PHE A 96 -1.29 12.22 -2.01
CA PHE A 96 -2.53 12.02 -1.26
C PHE A 96 -2.55 10.68 -0.53
N GLU A 97 -3.47 10.58 0.44
CA GLU A 97 -3.82 9.34 1.11
C GLU A 97 -4.96 8.66 0.36
N TYR A 98 -4.85 7.34 0.19
CA TYR A 98 -5.87 6.52 -0.46
C TYR A 98 -6.25 5.32 0.39
N VAL A 99 -7.41 4.75 0.08
CA VAL A 99 -7.77 3.41 0.53
C VAL A 99 -7.15 2.41 -0.45
N TYR A 100 -6.31 1.51 0.06
CA TYR A 100 -5.77 0.42 -0.74
C TYR A 100 -6.46 -0.89 -0.37
N VAL A 101 -6.71 -1.69 -1.39
CA VAL A 101 -7.22 -3.05 -1.26
C VAL A 101 -6.30 -3.99 -2.03
N ILE A 102 -5.79 -4.99 -1.35
CA ILE A 102 -4.91 -6.01 -1.93
C ILE A 102 -5.65 -7.34 -1.83
N GLU A 103 -5.87 -7.98 -2.96
CA GLU A 103 -6.55 -9.26 -3.04
C GLU A 103 -5.56 -10.35 -3.44
N THR A 104 -5.50 -11.41 -2.66
CA THR A 104 -4.62 -12.55 -2.90
C THR A 104 -5.43 -13.83 -3.00
N LEU A 105 -5.21 -14.57 -4.08
CA LEU A 105 -5.74 -15.91 -4.23
C LEU A 105 -4.79 -16.90 -3.55
N LEU A 106 -5.32 -17.64 -2.59
CA LEU A 106 -4.58 -18.63 -1.83
C LEU A 106 -4.90 -20.04 -2.35
N THR A 107 -4.00 -20.98 -2.06
CA THR A 107 -4.25 -22.39 -2.37
C THR A 107 -5.50 -22.91 -1.64
N GLY A 108 -6.24 -23.84 -2.26
CA GLY A 108 -7.44 -24.44 -1.67
C GLY A 108 -8.70 -23.57 -1.78
N ASN A 109 -8.88 -22.83 -2.86
CA ASN A 109 -10.03 -21.95 -3.10
C ASN A 109 -10.28 -20.94 -1.99
N ARG A 110 -9.22 -20.41 -1.41
CA ARG A 110 -9.31 -19.34 -0.41
C ARG A 110 -8.87 -18.01 -1.01
N VAL A 111 -9.50 -16.95 -0.54
CA VAL A 111 -9.14 -15.57 -0.88
C VAL A 111 -8.79 -14.82 0.40
N ASN A 112 -7.83 -13.94 0.27
CA ASN A 112 -7.47 -12.97 1.28
C ASN A 112 -7.66 -11.56 0.70
N ARG A 113 -8.27 -10.70 1.47
CA ARG A 113 -8.42 -9.27 1.16
C ARG A 113 -7.87 -8.45 2.30
N LEU A 114 -6.78 -7.75 2.02
CA LEU A 114 -6.16 -6.78 2.91
C LEU A 114 -6.66 -5.39 2.55
N VAL A 115 -7.18 -4.65 3.52
CA VAL A 115 -7.71 -3.30 3.36
C VAL A 115 -6.89 -2.34 4.20
N ILE A 116 -6.27 -1.36 3.57
CA ILE A 116 -5.52 -0.28 4.21
C ILE A 116 -6.37 0.99 4.09
N PRO A 117 -7.08 1.42 5.15
CA PRO A 117 -8.04 2.54 5.09
C PRO A 117 -7.39 3.89 4.82
N ARG A 118 -6.15 4.05 5.23
CA ARG A 118 -5.36 5.27 5.05
C ARG A 118 -3.93 4.88 4.70
N GLY A 119 -3.69 4.63 3.43
CA GLY A 119 -2.37 4.37 2.90
C GLY A 119 -1.79 5.60 2.21
N LYS A 120 -0.52 5.85 2.40
CA LYS A 120 0.22 6.91 1.74
C LYS A 120 1.51 6.36 1.17
N VAL A 121 1.78 6.59 -0.11
CA VAL A 121 3.07 6.26 -0.71
C VAL A 121 4.13 7.18 -0.14
N ILE A 122 5.05 6.62 0.63
CA ILE A 122 6.14 7.35 1.30
C ILE A 122 7.46 7.25 0.56
N GLU A 123 7.65 6.20 -0.23
CA GLU A 123 8.88 5.94 -0.96
C GLU A 123 8.56 5.38 -2.34
N VAL A 124 9.39 5.75 -3.31
CA VAL A 124 9.43 5.18 -4.65
C VAL A 124 10.86 4.77 -4.90
N GLY A 125 11.09 3.50 -5.16
CA GLY A 125 12.41 2.94 -5.45
C GLY A 125 12.97 3.39 -6.79
N GLU A 126 14.05 2.77 -7.21
CA GLU A 126 14.68 3.03 -8.49
C GLU A 126 13.75 2.60 -9.64
N VAL A 127 13.54 3.48 -10.59
CA VAL A 127 12.77 3.19 -11.81
C VAL A 127 13.75 2.97 -12.96
N VAL A 128 13.97 1.71 -13.31
CA VAL A 128 14.84 1.33 -14.43
C VAL A 128 14.01 1.23 -15.71
N ARG A 129 14.50 1.84 -16.78
CA ARG A 129 13.91 1.79 -18.12
C ARG A 129 14.83 1.02 -19.05
N LYS A 130 14.34 -0.12 -19.52
CA LYS A 130 15.01 -0.98 -20.48
C LYS A 130 14.04 -1.29 -21.63
N ASP A 131 14.54 -1.78 -22.73
CA ASP A 131 13.75 -2.15 -23.89
C ASP A 131 13.26 -3.60 -23.86
N ASP A 132 13.85 -4.42 -23.02
CA ASP A 132 13.60 -5.86 -22.89
C ASP A 132 12.83 -6.25 -21.60
N GLU A 133 12.54 -5.30 -20.73
CA GLU A 133 11.84 -5.54 -19.46
C GLU A 133 10.71 -4.53 -19.24
N ALA A 134 9.68 -4.93 -18.48
CA ALA A 134 8.66 -4.01 -18.02
C ALA A 134 9.28 -2.98 -17.06
N ILE A 135 8.87 -1.72 -17.20
CA ILE A 135 9.27 -0.68 -16.25
C ILE A 135 8.60 -0.98 -14.91
N GLY A 136 9.40 -1.25 -13.88
CA GLY A 136 8.93 -1.48 -12.52
C GLY A 136 8.90 -0.17 -11.72
N TYR A 137 7.83 0.00 -10.92
CA TYR A 137 7.69 1.10 -9.97
C TYR A 137 7.57 0.51 -8.58
N GLU A 138 8.71 0.29 -7.93
CA GLU A 138 8.70 -0.12 -6.52
C GLU A 138 8.17 1.02 -5.67
N THR A 139 7.16 0.72 -4.87
CA THR A 139 6.51 1.70 -4.01
C THR A 139 6.30 1.13 -2.61
N THR A 140 6.60 1.95 -1.61
CA THR A 140 6.30 1.64 -0.22
C THR A 140 5.14 2.50 0.26
N ILE A 141 4.08 1.84 0.71
CA ILE A 141 2.88 2.43 1.28
C ILE A 141 2.96 2.35 2.79
N SER A 142 2.89 3.47 3.49
CA SER A 142 2.71 3.51 4.94
C SER A 142 1.23 3.43 5.28
N ALA A 143 0.86 2.50 6.13
CA ALA A 143 -0.49 2.38 6.67
C ALA A 143 -0.63 3.29 7.90
N LEU A 144 -1.45 4.33 7.78
CA LEU A 144 -1.68 5.31 8.82
C LEU A 144 -2.84 4.88 9.74
N LEU A 145 -2.82 5.38 10.96
CA LEU A 145 -3.88 5.13 11.92
C LEU A 145 -5.26 5.56 11.39
N TYR A 146 -6.21 4.65 11.49
CA TYR A 146 -7.61 4.84 11.18
C TYR A 146 -8.47 4.68 12.43
N SER A 147 -9.74 4.29 12.30
CA SER A 147 -10.67 4.10 13.42
C SER A 147 -10.20 3.02 14.39
N ALA A 148 -10.39 3.24 15.68
CA ALA A 148 -10.01 2.34 16.77
C ALA A 148 -8.53 1.95 16.83
N GLY A 149 -7.64 2.78 16.23
CA GLY A 149 -6.20 2.54 16.24
C GLY A 149 -5.71 1.47 15.27
N ASN A 150 -6.56 1.01 14.36
CA ASN A 150 -6.18 0.04 13.34
C ASN A 150 -5.48 0.72 12.16
N THR A 151 -4.49 0.06 11.58
CA THR A 151 -3.77 0.50 10.38
C THR A 151 -4.26 -0.23 9.14
N ALA A 152 -4.65 -1.50 9.29
CA ALA A 152 -5.17 -2.34 8.23
C ALA A 152 -6.22 -3.33 8.77
N TYR A 153 -7.02 -3.89 7.87
CA TYR A 153 -7.97 -4.97 8.13
C TYR A 153 -7.71 -6.10 7.15
N GLU A 154 -7.81 -7.32 7.62
CA GLU A 154 -7.56 -8.49 6.78
C GLU A 154 -8.74 -9.47 6.89
N HIS A 155 -9.27 -9.83 5.74
CA HIS A 155 -10.42 -10.71 5.62
C HIS A 155 -10.04 -11.96 4.84
N PHE A 156 -10.39 -13.12 5.36
CA PHE A 156 -10.19 -14.42 4.70
C PHE A 156 -11.55 -15.06 4.42
N ALA A 157 -11.70 -15.68 3.27
CA ALA A 157 -12.89 -16.46 2.91
C ALA A 157 -12.53 -17.66 2.06
N GLU A 158 -13.39 -18.66 2.06
CA GLU A 158 -13.37 -19.76 1.09
C GLU A 158 -14.29 -19.39 -0.07
N VAL A 159 -13.81 -19.60 -1.29
CA VAL A 159 -14.61 -19.44 -2.50
C VAL A 159 -15.22 -20.80 -2.84
N VAL A 160 -16.53 -20.92 -2.72
CA VAL A 160 -17.30 -22.14 -3.00
C VAL A 160 -17.58 -22.24 -4.51
#